data_b377183ed277216c698a420cb82d8764
#
_entry.id   b377183ed277216c698a420cb82d8764
#
_cell.length_a   1.000
_cell.length_b   1.000
_cell.length_c   1.000
_cell.angle_alpha   90.00
_cell.angle_beta   90.00
_cell.angle_gamma   90.00
#
_symmetry.space_group_name_H-M   'P 1'
#
loop_
_entity.id
_entity.type
_entity.pdbx_description
1 polymer ?
#
loop_
_entity_poly.entity_id
_entity_poly.type
_entity_poly.pdbx_seq_one_letter_code
_entity_poly.pdbx_strand_id
1 'polypeptide(L)'
;MSAVYALGRNPCPSAVQKLVTLLETDDNAYVRRATAWSLANYDNQIVLEPLINALKNDVAAVRLWSSSSLAEIGNVSLENAQLAAEQLLISLKIDNESGVRSNCIWSLCRLYEKLNNIFQESFVDECTKIALFDKEPSVMEEAKTALDSMGMQGFYN
;
A
#
# COMPACT_ATOMS: atom_id res chain seq x y z
N MET A 1 -15.35 -15.68 -4.23
CA MET A 1 -14.87 -14.86 -3.11
C MET A 1 -14.42 -15.67 -1.90
N SER A 2 -15.26 -16.53 -1.33
CA SER A 2 -14.88 -17.32 -0.15
C SER A 2 -13.63 -18.19 -0.36
N ALA A 3 -13.46 -18.77 -1.54
CA ALA A 3 -12.26 -19.53 -1.90
C ALA A 3 -11.00 -18.64 -1.91
N VAL A 4 -11.11 -17.42 -2.41
CA VAL A 4 -9.99 -16.45 -2.43
C VAL A 4 -9.59 -16.06 -1.01
N TYR A 5 -10.56 -15.79 -0.13
CA TYR A 5 -10.27 -15.50 1.27
C TYR A 5 -9.66 -16.71 2.01
N ALA A 6 -10.13 -17.92 1.70
CA ALA A 6 -9.55 -19.14 2.25
C ALA A 6 -8.06 -19.29 1.87
N LEU A 7 -7.72 -18.99 0.60
CA LEU A 7 -6.33 -19.00 0.11
C LEU A 7 -5.48 -17.88 0.73
N GLY A 8 -6.08 -16.79 1.14
CA GLY A 8 -5.38 -15.73 1.90
C GLY A 8 -5.08 -16.16 3.34
N ARG A 9 -6.04 -16.79 4.01
CA ARG A 9 -5.85 -17.30 5.37
C ARG A 9 -4.96 -18.53 5.45
N ASN A 10 -4.98 -19.38 4.43
CA ASN A 10 -4.20 -20.60 4.32
C ASN A 10 -3.49 -20.62 2.96
N PRO A 11 -2.36 -19.90 2.83
CA PRO A 11 -1.70 -19.78 1.55
C PRO A 11 -1.30 -21.12 0.95
N CYS A 12 -1.62 -21.28 -0.33
CA CYS A 12 -1.22 -22.43 -1.13
C CYS A 12 -0.28 -21.91 -2.24
N PRO A 13 1.04 -22.16 -2.18
CA PRO A 13 1.98 -21.60 -3.14
C PRO A 13 1.64 -21.87 -4.61
N SER A 14 1.04 -23.01 -4.92
CA SER A 14 0.63 -23.36 -6.28
C SER A 14 -0.54 -22.51 -6.80
N ALA A 15 -1.27 -21.81 -5.93
CA ALA A 15 -2.39 -20.94 -6.30
C ALA A 15 -1.97 -19.52 -6.68
N VAL A 16 -0.73 -19.11 -6.43
CA VAL A 16 -0.29 -17.71 -6.57
C VAL A 16 -0.49 -17.17 -7.99
N GLN A 17 -0.14 -17.92 -9.02
CA GLN A 17 -0.32 -17.49 -10.41
C GLN A 17 -1.79 -17.28 -10.76
N LYS A 18 -2.65 -18.14 -10.26
CA LYS A 18 -4.11 -18.04 -10.48
C LYS A 18 -4.69 -16.82 -9.78
N LEU A 19 -4.21 -16.53 -8.57
CA LEU A 19 -4.61 -15.32 -7.83
C LEU A 19 -4.14 -14.04 -8.55
N VAL A 20 -2.91 -14.02 -9.06
CA VAL A 20 -2.41 -12.91 -9.88
C VAL A 20 -3.31 -12.69 -11.10
N THR A 21 -3.67 -13.76 -11.82
CA THR A 21 -4.57 -13.67 -12.98
C THR A 21 -5.95 -13.12 -12.58
N LEU A 22 -6.49 -13.54 -11.45
CA LEU A 22 -7.78 -13.00 -10.94
C LEU A 22 -7.68 -11.49 -10.63
N LEU A 23 -6.60 -11.06 -10.00
CA LEU A 23 -6.39 -9.63 -9.71
C LEU A 23 -6.35 -8.80 -11.00
N GLU A 24 -5.70 -9.31 -12.02
CA GLU A 24 -5.50 -8.57 -13.27
C GLU A 24 -6.73 -8.60 -14.18
N THR A 25 -7.52 -9.67 -14.16
CA THR A 25 -8.49 -9.94 -15.23
C THR A 25 -9.92 -10.21 -14.79
N ASP A 26 -10.19 -10.47 -13.49
CA ASP A 26 -11.57 -10.77 -13.08
C ASP A 26 -12.47 -9.53 -13.22
N ASP A 27 -13.64 -9.69 -13.81
CA ASP A 27 -14.59 -8.60 -14.02
C ASP A 27 -15.20 -8.09 -12.71
N ASN A 28 -15.24 -8.92 -11.68
CA ASN A 28 -15.85 -8.57 -10.40
C ASN A 28 -14.84 -7.88 -9.47
N ALA A 29 -15.09 -6.62 -9.18
CA ALA A 29 -14.23 -5.82 -8.27
C ALA A 29 -14.15 -6.41 -6.86
N TYR A 30 -15.17 -7.09 -6.37
CA TYR A 30 -15.14 -7.75 -5.06
C TYR A 30 -14.17 -8.94 -5.06
N VAL A 31 -14.08 -9.67 -6.18
CA VAL A 31 -13.09 -10.74 -6.34
C VAL A 31 -11.69 -10.16 -6.40
N ARG A 32 -11.47 -9.10 -7.17
CA ARG A 32 -10.16 -8.42 -7.25
C ARG A 32 -9.73 -7.87 -5.89
N ARG A 33 -10.66 -7.27 -5.13
CA ARG A 33 -10.39 -6.78 -3.77
C ARG A 33 -9.95 -7.90 -2.83
N ALA A 34 -10.69 -9.00 -2.80
CA ALA A 34 -10.35 -10.17 -1.99
C ALA A 34 -8.99 -10.76 -2.39
N THR A 35 -8.70 -10.76 -3.69
CA THR A 35 -7.43 -11.24 -4.24
C THR A 35 -6.26 -10.35 -3.82
N ALA A 36 -6.42 -9.02 -3.91
CA ALA A 36 -5.40 -8.07 -3.45
C ALA A 36 -5.05 -8.28 -1.97
N TRP A 37 -6.07 -8.49 -1.13
CA TRP A 37 -5.86 -8.83 0.28
C TRP A 37 -5.13 -10.17 0.46
N SER A 38 -5.54 -11.20 -0.27
CA SER A 38 -4.98 -12.55 -0.15
C SER A 38 -3.51 -12.60 -0.54
N LEU A 39 -3.11 -11.86 -1.57
CA LEU A 39 -1.74 -11.84 -2.10
C LEU A 39 -0.70 -11.30 -1.12
N ALA A 40 -1.10 -10.55 -0.10
CA ALA A 40 -0.20 -10.10 0.97
C ALA A 40 0.48 -11.27 1.70
N ASN A 41 -0.13 -12.45 1.69
CA ASN A 41 0.35 -13.64 2.40
C ASN A 41 1.19 -14.58 1.53
N TYR A 42 1.51 -14.17 0.30
CA TYR A 42 2.32 -14.96 -0.63
C TYR A 42 3.70 -14.35 -0.79
N ASP A 43 4.71 -15.04 -0.28
CA ASP A 43 6.11 -14.67 -0.44
C ASP A 43 6.59 -15.11 -1.83
N ASN A 44 6.16 -14.37 -2.85
CA ASN A 44 6.51 -14.64 -4.23
C ASN A 44 6.65 -13.32 -5.00
N GLN A 45 7.77 -13.16 -5.69
CA GLN A 45 8.10 -11.92 -6.43
C GLN A 45 7.06 -11.56 -7.50
N ILE A 46 6.36 -12.54 -8.05
CA ILE A 46 5.36 -12.28 -9.11
C ILE A 46 4.15 -11.47 -8.64
N VAL A 47 3.92 -11.35 -7.32
CA VAL A 47 2.77 -10.58 -6.80
C VAL A 47 3.03 -9.07 -6.74
N LEU A 48 4.28 -8.63 -6.78
CA LEU A 48 4.66 -7.22 -6.60
C LEU A 48 4.07 -6.31 -7.69
N GLU A 49 4.40 -6.58 -8.94
CA GLU A 49 3.92 -5.77 -10.07
C GLU A 49 2.40 -5.74 -10.22
N PRO A 50 1.69 -6.87 -10.11
CA PRO A 50 0.21 -6.85 -10.13
C PRO A 50 -0.40 -5.99 -9.03
N LEU A 51 0.15 -5.98 -7.83
CA LEU A 51 -0.31 -5.13 -6.72
C LEU A 51 0.00 -3.65 -6.98
N ILE A 52 1.16 -3.32 -7.51
CA ILE A 52 1.52 -1.96 -7.92
C ILE A 52 0.55 -1.46 -8.99
N ASN A 53 0.27 -2.26 -10.01
CA ASN A 53 -0.65 -1.91 -11.09
C ASN A 53 -2.09 -1.76 -10.57
N ALA A 54 -2.52 -2.61 -9.65
CA ALA A 54 -3.84 -2.51 -9.03
C ALA A 54 -3.97 -1.21 -8.20
N LEU A 55 -2.96 -0.85 -7.42
CA LEU A 55 -2.95 0.43 -6.69
C LEU A 55 -3.02 1.63 -7.64
N LYS A 56 -2.38 1.54 -8.77
CA LYS A 56 -2.34 2.63 -9.76
C LYS A 56 -3.66 2.79 -10.53
N ASN A 57 -4.32 1.70 -10.90
CA ASN A 57 -5.31 1.72 -11.97
C ASN A 57 -6.70 1.18 -11.60
N ASP A 58 -6.85 0.46 -10.49
CA ASP A 58 -8.11 -0.21 -10.16
C ASP A 58 -9.10 0.72 -9.45
N VAL A 59 -10.28 0.20 -9.12
CA VAL A 59 -11.28 0.91 -8.33
C VAL A 59 -10.83 1.10 -6.88
N ALA A 60 -11.43 2.05 -6.17
CA ALA A 60 -11.02 2.46 -4.82
C ALA A 60 -10.86 1.29 -3.83
N ALA A 61 -11.82 0.36 -3.80
CA ALA A 61 -11.76 -0.77 -2.89
C ALA A 61 -10.58 -1.72 -3.17
N VAL A 62 -10.18 -1.88 -4.42
CA VAL A 62 -9.02 -2.67 -4.81
C VAL A 62 -7.73 -1.91 -4.52
N ARG A 63 -7.68 -0.60 -4.81
CA ARG A 63 -6.55 0.26 -4.46
C ARG A 63 -6.27 0.23 -2.96
N LEU A 64 -7.34 0.29 -2.15
CA LEU A 64 -7.24 0.25 -0.68
C LEU A 64 -6.46 -0.99 -0.19
N TRP A 65 -6.87 -2.17 -0.63
CA TRP A 65 -6.23 -3.41 -0.21
C TRP A 65 -4.86 -3.62 -0.85
N SER A 66 -4.68 -3.18 -2.09
CA SER A 66 -3.38 -3.24 -2.77
C SER A 66 -2.33 -2.39 -2.05
N SER A 67 -2.71 -1.19 -1.60
CA SER A 67 -1.81 -0.33 -0.82
C SER A 67 -1.36 -0.97 0.50
N SER A 68 -2.25 -1.65 1.21
CA SER A 68 -1.90 -2.37 2.44
C SER A 68 -1.03 -3.59 2.16
N SER A 69 -1.35 -4.37 1.13
CA SER A 69 -0.62 -5.58 0.77
C SER A 69 0.82 -5.28 0.34
N LEU A 70 1.05 -4.11 -0.27
CA LEU A 70 2.39 -3.67 -0.65
C LEU A 70 3.32 -3.45 0.55
N ALA A 71 2.81 -3.21 1.75
CA ALA A 71 3.64 -3.17 2.96
C ALA A 71 4.28 -4.53 3.25
N GLU A 72 3.54 -5.60 3.08
CA GLU A 72 4.04 -6.96 3.34
C GLU A 72 5.02 -7.40 2.23
N ILE A 73 4.63 -7.24 0.97
CA ILE A 73 5.45 -7.64 -0.18
C ILE A 73 6.68 -6.74 -0.33
N GLY A 74 6.57 -5.45 -0.05
CA GLY A 74 7.70 -4.52 -0.02
C GLY A 74 8.70 -4.84 1.07
N ASN A 75 8.26 -5.43 2.18
CA ASN A 75 9.12 -5.76 3.32
C ASN A 75 10.03 -6.98 3.09
N VAL A 76 9.83 -7.72 2.00
CA VAL A 76 10.60 -8.93 1.66
C VAL A 76 12.07 -8.61 1.33
N SER A 77 12.34 -7.47 0.69
CA SER A 77 13.69 -7.04 0.32
C SER A 77 13.82 -5.53 0.23
N LEU A 78 15.05 -5.01 0.22
CA LEU A 78 15.31 -3.58 0.00
C LEU A 78 14.83 -3.13 -1.39
N GLU A 79 15.00 -3.96 -2.41
CA GLU A 79 14.54 -3.66 -3.77
C GLU A 79 13.01 -3.56 -3.83
N ASN A 80 12.32 -4.55 -3.26
CA ASN A 80 10.85 -4.53 -3.20
C ASN A 80 10.32 -3.31 -2.45
N ALA A 81 10.99 -2.91 -1.37
CA ALA A 81 10.61 -1.72 -0.60
C ALA A 81 10.64 -0.45 -1.47
N GLN A 82 11.71 -0.26 -2.29
CA GLN A 82 11.81 0.90 -3.18
C GLN A 82 10.71 0.87 -4.26
N LEU A 83 10.50 -0.29 -4.90
CA LEU A 83 9.48 -0.43 -5.94
C LEU A 83 8.06 -0.19 -5.42
N ALA A 84 7.75 -0.73 -4.26
CA ALA A 84 6.47 -0.50 -3.60
C ALA A 84 6.31 0.98 -3.19
N ALA A 85 7.34 1.58 -2.60
CA ALA A 85 7.32 2.95 -2.13
C ALA A 85 7.12 3.97 -3.26
N GLU A 86 7.69 3.74 -4.42
CA GLU A 86 7.51 4.62 -5.59
C GLU A 86 6.02 4.83 -5.89
N GLN A 87 5.25 3.75 -6.01
CA GLN A 87 3.82 3.86 -6.29
C GLN A 87 3.02 4.33 -5.06
N LEU A 88 3.38 3.88 -3.85
CA LEU A 88 2.73 4.34 -2.62
C LEU A 88 2.85 5.86 -2.44
N LEU A 89 4.01 6.44 -2.73
CA LEU A 89 4.24 7.89 -2.67
C LEU A 89 3.41 8.64 -3.72
N ILE A 90 3.33 8.11 -4.94
CA ILE A 90 2.47 8.69 -5.98
C ILE A 90 1.01 8.68 -5.53
N SER A 91 0.52 7.53 -5.10
CA SER A 91 -0.87 7.38 -4.64
C SER A 91 -1.18 8.27 -3.43
N LEU A 92 -0.25 8.40 -2.49
CA LEU A 92 -0.38 9.28 -1.34
C LEU A 92 -0.63 10.73 -1.76
N LYS A 93 0.03 11.19 -2.83
CA LYS A 93 -0.09 12.56 -3.34
C LYS A 93 -1.38 12.82 -4.10
N ILE A 94 -1.85 11.85 -4.88
CA ILE A 94 -2.89 12.10 -5.90
C ILE A 94 -4.19 11.34 -5.69
N ASP A 95 -4.24 10.32 -4.83
CA ASP A 95 -5.47 9.53 -4.69
C ASP A 95 -6.60 10.34 -4.06
N ASN A 96 -7.76 10.31 -4.68
CA ASN A 96 -8.94 11.04 -4.21
C ASN A 96 -9.57 10.42 -2.97
N GLU A 97 -9.34 9.13 -2.74
CA GLU A 97 -9.92 8.40 -1.62
C GLU A 97 -9.07 8.54 -0.36
N SER A 98 -9.64 9.10 0.69
CA SER A 98 -8.96 9.29 1.97
C SER A 98 -8.44 7.97 2.56
N GLY A 99 -9.22 6.89 2.45
CA GLY A 99 -8.82 5.57 2.92
C GLY A 99 -7.57 5.03 2.19
N VAL A 100 -7.42 5.29 0.91
CA VAL A 100 -6.23 4.90 0.14
C VAL A 100 -5.02 5.71 0.62
N ARG A 101 -5.17 7.04 0.79
CA ARG A 101 -4.09 7.88 1.33
C ARG A 101 -3.66 7.42 2.72
N SER A 102 -4.61 7.15 3.62
CA SER A 102 -4.36 6.59 4.95
C SER A 102 -3.54 5.30 4.89
N ASN A 103 -3.96 4.35 4.06
CA ASN A 103 -3.24 3.09 3.90
C ASN A 103 -1.85 3.27 3.31
N CYS A 104 -1.66 4.24 2.41
CA CYS A 104 -0.33 4.57 1.89
C CYS A 104 0.59 5.08 3.00
N ILE A 105 0.09 5.95 3.89
CA ILE A 105 0.85 6.41 5.06
C ILE A 105 1.27 5.21 5.92
N TRP A 106 0.32 4.35 6.27
CA TRP A 106 0.58 3.17 7.08
C TRP A 106 1.64 2.25 6.44
N SER A 107 1.50 1.97 5.16
CA SER A 107 2.42 1.09 4.43
C SER A 107 3.83 1.69 4.33
N LEU A 108 3.93 2.99 4.05
CA LEU A 108 5.23 3.68 3.97
C LEU A 108 5.91 3.76 5.34
N CYS A 109 5.16 3.92 6.43
CA CYS A 109 5.72 3.81 7.78
C CYS A 109 6.35 2.44 8.03
N ARG A 110 5.69 1.37 7.63
CA ARG A 110 6.21 0.00 7.79
C ARG A 110 7.45 -0.27 6.94
N LEU A 111 7.57 0.39 5.80
CA LEU A 111 8.73 0.25 4.90
C LEU A 111 9.86 1.23 5.19
N TYR A 112 9.63 2.24 6.03
CA TYR A 112 10.48 3.43 6.18
C TYR A 112 11.97 3.12 6.37
N GLU A 113 12.29 2.20 7.28
CA GLU A 113 13.68 1.84 7.58
C GLU A 113 14.43 1.18 6.41
N LYS A 114 13.67 0.65 5.43
CA LYS A 114 14.20 0.02 4.22
C LYS A 114 14.30 0.98 3.04
N LEU A 115 13.71 2.17 3.16
CA LEU A 115 13.70 3.14 2.07
C LEU A 115 15.04 3.87 1.95
N ASN A 116 15.42 4.21 0.73
CA ASN A 116 16.54 5.11 0.49
C ASN A 116 16.21 6.52 1.00
N ASN A 117 17.24 7.34 1.15
CA ASN A 117 17.09 8.70 1.70
C ASN A 117 16.13 9.56 0.89
N ILE A 118 16.12 9.42 -0.44
CA ILE A 118 15.23 10.20 -1.33
C ILE A 118 13.76 9.89 -1.02
N PHE A 119 13.42 8.61 -0.87
CA PHE A 119 12.06 8.21 -0.53
C PHE A 119 11.68 8.56 0.91
N GLN A 120 12.61 8.44 1.84
CA GLN A 120 12.40 8.87 3.23
C GLN A 120 12.08 10.37 3.30
N GLU A 121 12.88 11.19 2.65
CA GLU A 121 12.66 12.65 2.58
C GLU A 121 11.34 12.99 1.90
N SER A 122 11.05 12.36 0.76
CA SER A 122 9.80 12.56 0.05
C SER A 122 8.58 12.20 0.89
N PHE A 123 8.67 11.13 1.68
CA PHE A 123 7.59 10.71 2.57
C PHE A 123 7.39 11.71 3.72
N VAL A 124 8.46 12.17 4.37
CA VAL A 124 8.39 13.19 5.42
C VAL A 124 7.77 14.48 4.88
N ASP A 125 8.22 14.94 3.71
CA ASP A 125 7.68 16.15 3.07
C ASP A 125 6.19 16.02 2.77
N GLU A 126 5.76 14.89 2.25
CA GLU A 126 4.36 14.66 1.92
C GLU A 126 3.50 14.54 3.18
N CYS A 127 3.96 13.85 4.21
CA CYS A 127 3.26 13.80 5.51
C CYS A 127 3.12 15.19 6.12
N THR A 128 4.14 16.04 6.02
CA THR A 128 4.07 17.43 6.48
C THR A 128 2.99 18.22 5.77
N LYS A 129 2.91 18.11 4.45
CA LYS A 129 1.84 18.77 3.66
C LYS A 129 0.45 18.25 4.04
N ILE A 130 0.30 16.94 4.16
CA ILE A 130 -0.97 16.30 4.53
C ILE A 130 -1.39 16.73 5.93
N ALA A 131 -0.47 16.73 6.90
CA ALA A 131 -0.75 17.14 8.28
C ALA A 131 -1.29 18.58 8.38
N LEU A 132 -0.90 19.45 7.45
CA LEU A 132 -1.29 20.85 7.42
C LEU A 132 -2.51 21.13 6.52
N PHE A 133 -2.65 20.40 5.41
CA PHE A 133 -3.54 20.83 4.33
C PHE A 133 -4.49 19.76 3.78
N ASP A 134 -4.45 18.52 4.25
CA ASP A 134 -5.38 17.50 3.75
C ASP A 134 -6.82 17.89 4.11
N LYS A 135 -7.74 17.62 3.19
CA LYS A 135 -9.17 17.91 3.36
C LYS A 135 -9.85 17.01 4.41
N GLU A 136 -9.22 15.86 4.73
CA GLU A 136 -9.80 14.90 5.67
C GLU A 136 -9.05 14.92 7.00
N PRO A 137 -9.71 15.32 8.09
CA PRO A 137 -9.07 15.42 9.41
C PRO A 137 -8.43 14.12 9.89
N SER A 138 -9.01 12.95 9.57
CA SER A 138 -8.44 11.66 9.93
C SER A 138 -7.11 11.39 9.26
N VAL A 139 -6.95 11.79 8.00
CA VAL A 139 -5.70 11.65 7.25
C VAL A 139 -4.65 12.62 7.78
N MET A 140 -5.05 13.84 8.15
CA MET A 140 -4.16 14.80 8.82
C MET A 140 -3.57 14.23 10.11
N GLU A 141 -4.42 13.62 10.96
CA GLU A 141 -3.96 13.03 12.22
C GLU A 141 -3.05 11.82 12.00
N GLU A 142 -3.32 10.99 11.00
CA GLU A 142 -2.43 9.88 10.65
C GLU A 142 -1.07 10.36 10.16
N ALA A 143 -1.04 11.42 9.37
CA ALA A 143 0.22 12.02 8.92
C ALA A 143 1.03 12.58 10.09
N LYS A 144 0.40 13.24 11.06
CA LYS A 144 1.05 13.70 12.29
C LYS A 144 1.62 12.54 13.09
N THR A 145 0.82 11.50 13.28
CA THR A 145 1.25 10.27 13.97
C THR A 145 2.45 9.63 13.28
N ALA A 146 2.45 9.59 11.95
CA ALA A 146 3.56 9.09 11.17
C ALA A 146 4.84 9.92 11.37
N LEU A 147 4.71 11.25 11.32
CA LEU A 147 5.84 12.16 11.58
C LEU A 147 6.41 11.97 12.99
N ASP A 148 5.55 11.85 13.99
CA ASP A 148 5.96 11.58 15.37
C ASP A 148 6.72 10.26 15.49
N SER A 149 6.23 9.21 14.83
CA SER A 149 6.88 7.89 14.84
C SER A 149 8.26 7.88 14.18
N MET A 150 8.48 8.79 13.22
CA MET A 150 9.77 8.97 12.54
C MET A 150 10.69 9.95 13.28
N GLY A 151 10.28 10.47 14.45
CA GLY A 151 11.06 11.43 15.22
C GLY A 151 11.02 12.86 14.66
N MET A 152 10.06 13.18 13.80
CA MET A 152 9.91 14.49 13.14
C MET A 152 8.88 15.38 13.84
N GLN A 153 8.89 15.38 15.17
CA GLN A 153 7.99 16.19 15.97
C GLN A 153 8.21 17.69 15.71
N GLY A 154 7.13 18.42 15.56
CA GLY A 154 7.18 19.88 15.37
C GLY A 154 7.23 20.35 13.92
N PHE A 155 7.37 19.48 12.95
CA PHE A 155 7.36 19.85 11.51
C PHE A 155 6.00 20.39 11.04
N TYR A 156 4.94 20.11 11.78
CA TYR A 156 3.56 20.50 11.46
C TYR A 156 2.94 21.46 12.49
N ASN A 157 3.76 22.02 13.37
CA ASN A 157 3.30 22.99 14.38
C ASN A 157 3.47 24.43 13.90
#